data_910f543e53b3d2f3ada9409ae35c5911
#
_entry.id   910f543e53b3d2f3ada9409ae35c5911
#
_cell.length_a   1.000
_cell.length_b   1.000
_cell.length_c   1.000
_cell.angle_alpha   90.00
_cell.angle_beta   90.00
_cell.angle_gamma   90.00
#
_symmetry.space_group_name_H-M   'P 1'
#
loop_
_entity.id
_entity.type
_entity.pdbx_description
1 polymer ?
#
loop_
_entity_poly.entity_id
_entity_poly.type
_entity_poly.pdbx_seq_one_letter_code
_entity_poly.pdbx_strand_id
1 'polypeptide(L)'
;MVMRYLFLLGFLVIHSVQGQKARPDLGRHLQPTIFAVTMVMIHDVANPPAASRFYTYSLLGAYEIMAQHNTALTPPAALVRSHKRITFDSKSPYNYQIAALFCVLETGRLMLPSGYMLEEEQKKLLETLRKEGYDQAVINPSVAVAQEVAKKVTAYAATDNYLKLSTRLRHRPAKGDQFWYPTPPGYIEAIEPHWRTIRPMFIDTCSQFTPKPAVAFSKDSTSEFYKLAYGVYREGKNLDEKKRFIASYWDCNPFAINTSGHMSIGFKKISPGGHWMNITSIATRKAKLDFDKTLQAHWLVAATLMDAFISCWDEKYRSNRVRPETVINRSIDARWQPLLQTPPFPEYTSGHSVISTAVAEVLTYLIGDNFSFTDDTEVLFELPTRDFKSFRQAAEEAAISRLYGGIHFRDAIENGQTQGKAIGNFVVAKIKKAGIKPLR
;
A
#
# COMPACT_ATOMS: atom_id res chain seq x y z
N MET A 1 68.36 -36.51 54.71
CA MET A 1 67.11 -36.94 54.16
C MET A 1 66.23 -35.63 54.04
N VAL A 2 66.29 -34.99 52.88
CA VAL A 2 65.70 -33.66 52.66
C VAL A 2 64.53 -33.83 51.72
N MET A 3 63.35 -33.58 52.21
CA MET A 3 62.06 -33.69 51.43
C MET A 3 61.78 -32.36 50.75
N ARG A 4 61.82 -32.34 49.41
CA ARG A 4 61.46 -31.17 48.58
C ARG A 4 59.96 -31.17 48.36
N TYR A 5 59.26 -30.08 48.78
CA TYR A 5 57.88 -29.80 48.42
C TYR A 5 57.85 -29.03 47.10
N LEU A 6 57.20 -29.61 46.08
CA LEU A 6 56.86 -28.93 44.82
C LEU A 6 55.51 -28.24 45.01
N PHE A 7 55.49 -26.90 44.92
CA PHE A 7 54.26 -26.13 44.79
C PHE A 7 53.87 -26.05 43.33
N LEU A 8 52.73 -26.67 42.95
CA LEU A 8 52.08 -26.47 41.66
C LEU A 8 51.15 -25.21 41.76
N LEU A 9 51.57 -24.12 41.12
CA LEU A 9 50.67 -22.97 40.90
C LEU A 9 49.78 -23.30 39.69
N GLY A 10 48.49 -23.61 39.96
CA GLY A 10 47.47 -23.72 38.93
C GLY A 10 47.01 -22.33 38.52
N PHE A 11 47.30 -21.90 37.30
CA PHE A 11 46.68 -20.71 36.69
C PHE A 11 45.24 -21.02 36.30
N LEU A 12 44.26 -20.50 37.07
CA LEU A 12 42.88 -20.47 36.69
C LEU A 12 42.72 -19.35 35.65
N VAL A 13 42.60 -19.71 34.37
CA VAL A 13 42.17 -18.78 33.32
C VAL A 13 40.67 -18.64 33.43
N ILE A 14 40.22 -17.57 34.08
CA ILE A 14 38.81 -17.18 34.10
C ILE A 14 38.52 -16.59 32.72
N HIS A 15 37.92 -17.39 31.82
CA HIS A 15 37.30 -16.88 30.63
C HIS A 15 36.01 -16.14 31.06
N SER A 16 36.09 -14.82 31.15
CA SER A 16 34.90 -13.98 31.25
C SER A 16 34.12 -14.14 29.94
N VAL A 17 33.09 -14.99 29.96
CA VAL A 17 32.05 -14.96 28.95
C VAL A 17 31.32 -13.63 29.15
N GLN A 18 31.77 -12.58 28.46
CA GLN A 18 30.99 -11.39 28.30
C GLN A 18 29.69 -11.78 27.62
N GLY A 19 28.63 -11.89 28.41
CA GLY A 19 27.29 -12.09 27.87
C GLY A 19 27.03 -11.02 26.80
N GLN A 20 26.93 -11.45 25.58
CA GLN A 20 26.59 -10.58 24.45
C GLN A 20 25.23 -9.96 24.77
N LYS A 21 25.20 -8.68 25.18
CA LYS A 21 23.94 -7.94 25.39
C LYS A 21 23.09 -8.16 24.16
N ALA A 22 21.88 -8.68 24.34
CA ALA A 22 20.93 -8.83 23.27
C ALA A 22 20.82 -7.50 22.52
N ARG A 23 21.16 -7.51 21.23
CA ARG A 23 21.11 -6.28 20.42
C ARG A 23 19.66 -5.81 20.33
N PRO A 24 19.41 -4.50 20.38
CA PRO A 24 18.04 -3.97 20.32
C PRO A 24 17.35 -4.36 19.01
N ASP A 25 16.05 -4.61 19.09
CA ASP A 25 15.17 -4.82 17.94
C ASP A 25 15.22 -3.61 16.99
N LEU A 26 15.41 -3.86 15.70
CA LEU A 26 15.47 -2.83 14.66
C LEU A 26 14.09 -2.40 14.12
N GLY A 27 13.00 -2.81 14.74
CA GLY A 27 11.62 -2.46 14.35
C GLY A 27 11.40 -0.96 14.19
N ARG A 28 12.11 -0.13 14.97
CA ARG A 28 12.04 1.33 14.85
C ARG A 28 12.50 1.88 13.49
N HIS A 29 13.29 1.12 12.73
CA HIS A 29 13.78 1.53 11.41
C HIS A 29 12.85 1.12 10.26
N LEU A 30 11.85 0.24 10.50
CA LEU A 30 10.94 -0.21 9.43
C LEU A 30 10.09 0.93 8.87
N GLN A 31 9.48 1.74 9.74
CA GLN A 31 8.65 2.86 9.26
C GLN A 31 9.45 3.87 8.42
N PRO A 32 10.61 4.40 8.87
CA PRO A 32 11.42 5.30 8.05
C PRO A 32 11.84 4.67 6.73
N THR A 33 12.19 3.38 6.73
CA THR A 33 12.59 2.64 5.52
C THR A 33 11.44 2.53 4.50
N ILE A 34 10.23 2.18 4.96
CA ILE A 34 9.04 2.09 4.10
C ILE A 34 8.63 3.49 3.62
N PHE A 35 8.73 4.49 4.50
CA PHE A 35 8.42 5.87 4.15
C PHE A 35 9.37 6.45 3.11
N ALA A 36 10.65 6.08 3.12
CA ALA A 36 11.59 6.46 2.06
C ALA A 36 11.12 5.98 0.68
N VAL A 37 10.63 4.75 0.57
CA VAL A 37 10.02 4.22 -0.66
C VAL A 37 8.77 5.03 -1.04
N THR A 38 7.95 5.41 -0.06
CA THR A 38 6.77 6.27 -0.26
C THR A 38 7.15 7.63 -0.86
N MET A 39 8.20 8.26 -0.33
CA MET A 39 8.65 9.57 -0.81
C MET A 39 9.12 9.55 -2.26
N VAL A 40 9.80 8.48 -2.70
CA VAL A 40 10.18 8.30 -4.11
C VAL A 40 8.93 8.12 -4.97
N MET A 41 7.93 7.36 -4.52
CA MET A 41 6.67 7.21 -5.26
C MET A 41 5.87 8.50 -5.37
N ILE A 42 5.89 9.36 -4.33
CA ILE A 42 5.31 10.72 -4.39
C ILE A 42 6.09 11.57 -5.39
N HIS A 43 7.43 11.48 -5.37
CA HIS A 43 8.28 12.18 -6.34
C HIS A 43 7.94 11.79 -7.78
N ASP A 44 7.79 10.49 -8.05
CA ASP A 44 7.51 9.92 -9.37
C ASP A 44 6.04 10.05 -9.79
N VAL A 45 5.17 10.61 -8.93
CA VAL A 45 3.72 10.66 -9.18
C VAL A 45 3.18 9.26 -9.52
N ALA A 46 3.63 8.24 -8.78
CA ALA A 46 3.25 6.86 -9.03
C ALA A 46 1.73 6.68 -8.92
N ASN A 47 1.10 6.11 -9.95
CA ASN A 47 -0.33 5.87 -9.92
C ASN A 47 -0.71 4.86 -8.81
N PRO A 48 -1.93 4.95 -8.24
CA PRO A 48 -2.30 4.14 -7.07
C PRO A 48 -2.17 2.62 -7.25
N PRO A 49 -2.58 2.01 -8.38
CA PRO A 49 -2.29 0.61 -8.66
C PRO A 49 -0.80 0.27 -8.66
N ALA A 50 0.02 1.03 -9.37
CA ALA A 50 1.46 0.80 -9.46
C ALA A 50 2.14 0.98 -8.09
N ALA A 51 1.75 1.98 -7.30
CA ALA A 51 2.26 2.19 -5.95
C ALA A 51 2.04 0.95 -5.06
N SER A 52 0.85 0.33 -5.10
CA SER A 52 0.56 -0.89 -4.34
C SER A 52 1.47 -2.06 -4.74
N ARG A 53 1.76 -2.18 -6.03
CA ARG A 53 2.70 -3.19 -6.56
C ARG A 53 4.13 -2.95 -6.06
N PHE A 54 4.60 -1.71 -6.07
CA PHE A 54 5.94 -1.36 -5.59
C PHE A 54 6.09 -1.67 -4.10
N TYR A 55 5.13 -1.32 -3.25
CA TYR A 55 5.14 -1.72 -1.84
C TYR A 55 5.20 -3.24 -1.67
N THR A 56 4.36 -3.97 -2.41
CA THR A 56 4.24 -5.43 -2.28
C THR A 56 5.57 -6.11 -2.53
N TYR A 57 6.27 -5.78 -3.62
CA TYR A 57 7.53 -6.42 -3.96
C TYR A 57 8.70 -5.90 -3.11
N SER A 58 8.73 -4.62 -2.74
CA SER A 58 9.76 -4.10 -1.83
C SER A 58 9.73 -4.80 -0.47
N LEU A 59 8.54 -5.14 0.03
CA LEU A 59 8.37 -5.84 1.28
C LEU A 59 8.48 -7.38 1.15
N LEU A 60 8.21 -7.95 -0.02
CA LEU A 60 8.29 -9.39 -0.25
C LEU A 60 9.69 -9.93 0.02
N GLY A 61 10.72 -9.26 -0.48
CA GLY A 61 12.12 -9.68 -0.27
C GLY A 61 12.52 -9.64 1.19
N ALA A 62 12.15 -8.58 1.90
CA ALA A 62 12.40 -8.45 3.32
C ALA A 62 11.68 -9.55 4.12
N TYR A 63 10.45 -9.89 3.76
CA TYR A 63 9.68 -10.95 4.39
C TYR A 63 10.28 -12.35 4.12
N GLU A 64 10.81 -12.59 2.91
CA GLU A 64 11.52 -13.85 2.59
C GLU A 64 12.79 -14.02 3.42
N ILE A 65 13.57 -12.94 3.60
CA ILE A 65 14.76 -12.95 4.47
C ILE A 65 14.38 -13.30 5.90
N MET A 66 13.34 -12.63 6.42
CA MET A 66 12.84 -12.87 7.77
C MET A 66 12.33 -14.31 7.95
N ALA A 67 11.50 -14.80 7.02
CA ALA A 67 10.91 -16.15 7.08
C ALA A 67 11.96 -17.27 6.87
N GLN A 68 13.09 -16.99 6.23
CA GLN A 68 14.20 -17.94 6.16
C GLN A 68 14.96 -18.01 7.48
N HIS A 69 15.11 -16.88 8.16
CA HIS A 69 15.78 -16.81 9.48
C HIS A 69 14.88 -17.38 10.59
N ASN A 70 13.61 -17.00 10.62
CA ASN A 70 12.64 -17.44 11.62
C ASN A 70 11.67 -18.46 11.01
N THR A 71 11.99 -19.74 11.15
CA THR A 71 11.21 -20.86 10.58
C THR A 71 9.83 -21.06 11.23
N ALA A 72 9.53 -20.37 12.33
CA ALA A 72 8.19 -20.35 12.92
C ALA A 72 7.21 -19.45 12.12
N LEU A 73 7.73 -18.57 11.26
CA LEU A 73 6.92 -17.72 10.42
C LEU A 73 6.45 -18.47 9.17
N THR A 74 5.23 -18.18 8.76
CA THR A 74 4.65 -18.68 7.51
C THR A 74 5.34 -18.00 6.32
N PRO A 75 6.03 -18.72 5.42
CA PRO A 75 6.69 -18.11 4.28
C PRO A 75 5.68 -17.61 3.24
N PRO A 76 6.02 -16.58 2.44
CA PRO A 76 5.15 -16.07 1.38
C PRO A 76 4.64 -17.15 0.41
N ALA A 77 5.45 -18.15 0.10
CA ALA A 77 5.09 -19.26 -0.78
C ALA A 77 3.90 -20.12 -0.27
N ALA A 78 3.59 -20.09 1.03
CA ALA A 78 2.41 -20.75 1.58
C ALA A 78 1.12 -19.96 1.33
N LEU A 79 1.23 -18.66 1.03
CA LEU A 79 0.10 -17.75 0.82
C LEU A 79 -0.11 -17.42 -0.66
N VAL A 80 0.97 -17.25 -1.41
CA VAL A 80 0.98 -16.79 -2.81
C VAL A 80 1.14 -17.99 -3.74
N ARG A 81 0.06 -18.36 -4.41
CA ARG A 81 -0.01 -19.58 -5.23
C ARG A 81 1.08 -19.71 -6.31
N SER A 82 1.45 -18.61 -6.94
CA SER A 82 2.42 -18.59 -8.03
C SER A 82 3.86 -18.29 -7.58
N HIS A 83 4.07 -18.17 -6.27
CA HIS A 83 5.36 -17.82 -5.70
C HIS A 83 6.12 -19.06 -5.21
N LYS A 84 7.37 -19.18 -5.64
CA LYS A 84 8.32 -20.14 -5.09
C LYS A 84 9.18 -19.41 -4.07
N ARG A 85 9.45 -20.07 -2.94
CA ARG A 85 10.32 -19.51 -1.91
C ARG A 85 11.63 -19.00 -2.50
N ILE A 86 11.97 -17.76 -2.20
CA ILE A 86 13.27 -17.18 -2.56
C ILE A 86 14.27 -17.61 -1.51
N THR A 87 15.21 -18.47 -1.91
CA THR A 87 16.30 -18.93 -1.05
C THR A 87 17.59 -18.19 -1.39
N PHE A 88 18.44 -18.01 -0.40
CA PHE A 88 19.77 -17.43 -0.54
C PHE A 88 20.73 -18.11 0.46
N ASP A 89 22.00 -18.06 0.16
CA ASP A 89 23.05 -18.59 1.03
C ASP A 89 23.99 -17.46 1.48
N SER A 90 24.17 -17.34 2.79
CA SER A 90 25.18 -16.44 3.32
C SER A 90 26.40 -17.23 3.75
N LYS A 91 27.57 -16.92 3.15
CA LYS A 91 28.86 -17.51 3.50
C LYS A 91 29.43 -16.96 4.81
N SER A 92 28.89 -15.90 5.34
CA SER A 92 29.31 -15.21 6.55
C SER A 92 28.13 -14.92 7.47
N PRO A 93 28.34 -14.79 8.78
CA PRO A 93 27.31 -14.36 9.69
C PRO A 93 26.71 -13.02 9.28
N TYR A 94 25.39 -12.89 9.25
CA TYR A 94 24.67 -11.68 8.93
C TYR A 94 23.55 -11.41 9.94
N ASN A 95 23.05 -10.18 9.97
CA ASN A 95 21.88 -9.80 10.73
C ASN A 95 20.67 -9.73 9.78
N TYR A 96 19.65 -10.57 9.99
CA TYR A 96 18.49 -10.66 9.12
C TYR A 96 17.64 -9.37 9.12
N GLN A 97 17.57 -8.64 10.25
CA GLN A 97 16.83 -7.38 10.32
C GLN A 97 17.51 -6.30 9.48
N ILE A 98 18.85 -6.20 9.55
CA ILE A 98 19.62 -5.30 8.67
C ILE A 98 19.42 -5.68 7.20
N ALA A 99 19.51 -6.97 6.88
CA ALA A 99 19.30 -7.46 5.52
C ALA A 99 17.89 -7.16 5.03
N ALA A 100 16.86 -7.36 5.86
CA ALA A 100 15.47 -7.05 5.51
C ALA A 100 15.26 -5.56 5.27
N LEU A 101 15.74 -4.67 6.15
CA LEU A 101 15.64 -3.21 5.97
C LEU A 101 16.32 -2.76 4.67
N PHE A 102 17.56 -3.21 4.45
CA PHE A 102 18.29 -2.86 3.25
C PHE A 102 17.62 -3.42 1.99
N CYS A 103 17.01 -4.62 2.07
CA CYS A 103 16.30 -5.25 0.97
C CYS A 103 15.05 -4.44 0.54
N VAL A 104 14.33 -3.81 1.47
CA VAL A 104 13.21 -2.90 1.13
C VAL A 104 13.71 -1.76 0.25
N LEU A 105 14.79 -1.09 0.68
CA LEU A 105 15.36 0.03 -0.08
C LEU A 105 15.95 -0.42 -1.42
N GLU A 106 16.67 -1.53 -1.44
CA GLU A 106 17.32 -2.04 -2.65
C GLU A 106 16.29 -2.50 -3.69
N THR A 107 15.21 -3.19 -3.26
CA THR A 107 14.14 -3.58 -4.18
C THR A 107 13.43 -2.35 -4.72
N GLY A 108 13.15 -1.35 -3.88
CA GLY A 108 12.63 -0.05 -4.31
C GLY A 108 13.55 0.64 -5.31
N ARG A 109 14.86 0.66 -5.05
CA ARG A 109 15.88 1.24 -5.93
C ARG A 109 15.87 0.59 -7.31
N LEU A 110 15.70 -0.72 -7.37
CA LEU A 110 15.70 -1.47 -8.64
C LEU A 110 14.39 -1.38 -9.42
N MET A 111 13.27 -1.04 -8.76
CA MET A 111 11.95 -1.08 -9.36
C MET A 111 11.32 0.29 -9.67
N LEU A 112 11.65 1.32 -8.87
CA LEU A 112 11.07 2.65 -9.02
C LEU A 112 11.77 3.44 -10.14
N PRO A 113 11.06 4.29 -10.90
CA PRO A 113 11.66 5.13 -11.94
C PRO A 113 12.80 6.00 -11.40
N SER A 114 12.59 6.68 -10.28
CA SER A 114 13.62 7.47 -9.59
C SER A 114 14.26 6.71 -8.42
N GLY A 115 14.40 5.38 -8.55
CA GLY A 115 14.92 4.51 -7.50
C GLY A 115 16.31 4.89 -6.99
N TYR A 116 17.14 5.56 -7.82
CA TYR A 116 18.45 6.09 -7.43
C TYR A 116 18.39 6.98 -6.19
N MET A 117 17.27 7.66 -5.94
CA MET A 117 17.09 8.48 -4.74
C MET A 117 17.19 7.69 -3.44
N LEU A 118 16.91 6.37 -3.47
CA LEU A 118 17.05 5.49 -2.31
C LEU A 118 18.50 5.17 -1.95
N GLU A 119 19.48 5.46 -2.80
CA GLU A 119 20.90 5.26 -2.49
C GLU A 119 21.35 6.14 -1.30
N GLU A 120 20.80 7.35 -1.20
CA GLU A 120 21.06 8.21 -0.05
C GLU A 120 20.43 7.65 1.24
N GLU A 121 19.23 7.11 1.16
CA GLU A 121 18.56 6.48 2.31
C GLU A 121 19.28 5.18 2.73
N GLN A 122 19.83 4.43 1.78
CA GLN A 122 20.69 3.29 2.08
C GLN A 122 21.95 3.73 2.86
N LYS A 123 22.62 4.81 2.43
CA LYS A 123 23.79 5.35 3.15
C LYS A 123 23.42 5.78 4.56
N LYS A 124 22.33 6.54 4.73
CA LYS A 124 21.84 7.00 6.04
C LYS A 124 21.53 5.82 6.97
N LEU A 125 20.88 4.76 6.46
CA LEU A 125 20.60 3.55 7.21
C LEU A 125 21.92 2.91 7.71
N LEU A 126 22.90 2.72 6.82
CA LEU A 126 24.18 2.10 7.19
C LEU A 126 24.99 2.95 8.17
N GLU A 127 24.98 4.27 8.04
CA GLU A 127 25.62 5.17 9.01
C GLU A 127 24.93 5.10 10.38
N THR A 128 23.62 5.06 10.41
CA THR A 128 22.85 4.93 11.64
C THR A 128 23.16 3.62 12.35
N LEU A 129 23.22 2.50 11.63
CA LEU A 129 23.58 1.20 12.16
C LEU A 129 25.00 1.17 12.73
N ARG A 130 25.98 1.84 12.07
CA ARG A 130 27.34 1.98 12.62
C ARG A 130 27.35 2.78 13.92
N LYS A 131 26.60 3.88 13.98
CA LYS A 131 26.45 4.69 15.21
C LYS A 131 25.79 3.90 16.35
N GLU A 132 24.92 2.95 16.01
CA GLU A 132 24.28 2.02 16.95
C GLU A 132 25.18 0.83 17.34
N GLY A 133 26.43 0.81 16.86
CA GLY A 133 27.43 -0.18 17.24
C GLY A 133 27.42 -1.50 16.46
N TYR A 134 26.79 -1.51 15.27
CA TYR A 134 26.90 -2.67 14.37
C TYR A 134 28.22 -2.67 13.63
N ASP A 135 28.94 -3.80 13.72
CA ASP A 135 30.23 -3.99 13.05
C ASP A 135 30.07 -4.11 11.54
N GLN A 136 31.02 -3.57 10.79
CA GLN A 136 31.09 -3.70 9.33
C GLN A 136 31.14 -5.18 8.89
N ALA A 137 31.75 -6.05 9.70
CA ALA A 137 31.79 -7.49 9.49
C ALA A 137 30.38 -8.15 9.51
N VAL A 138 29.39 -7.51 10.12
CA VAL A 138 27.97 -7.95 10.11
C VAL A 138 27.18 -7.19 9.06
N ILE A 139 27.42 -5.89 8.91
CA ILE A 139 26.72 -5.04 7.94
C ILE A 139 26.96 -5.53 6.51
N ASN A 140 28.22 -5.76 6.11
CA ASN A 140 28.54 -6.15 4.72
C ASN A 140 27.84 -7.43 4.26
N PRO A 141 27.89 -8.56 5.00
CA PRO A 141 27.14 -9.75 4.62
C PRO A 141 25.63 -9.54 4.60
N SER A 142 25.09 -8.70 5.51
CA SER A 142 23.66 -8.37 5.53
C SER A 142 23.24 -7.63 4.26
N VAL A 143 24.04 -6.67 3.81
CA VAL A 143 23.84 -5.95 2.55
C VAL A 143 23.93 -6.90 1.35
N ALA A 144 24.90 -7.80 1.33
CA ALA A 144 25.07 -8.78 0.25
C ALA A 144 23.82 -9.69 0.12
N VAL A 145 23.31 -10.21 1.24
CA VAL A 145 22.06 -10.98 1.28
C VAL A 145 20.90 -10.15 0.74
N ALA A 146 20.74 -8.90 1.19
CA ALA A 146 19.68 -8.02 0.73
C ALA A 146 19.73 -7.78 -0.78
N GLN A 147 20.91 -7.53 -1.35
CA GLN A 147 21.10 -7.32 -2.78
C GLN A 147 20.81 -8.57 -3.61
N GLU A 148 21.20 -9.75 -3.13
CA GLU A 148 20.89 -11.02 -3.79
C GLU A 148 19.37 -11.26 -3.81
N VAL A 149 18.70 -11.09 -2.67
CA VAL A 149 17.25 -11.30 -2.57
C VAL A 149 16.50 -10.27 -3.39
N ALA A 150 16.89 -8.99 -3.35
CA ALA A 150 16.26 -7.94 -4.15
C ALA A 150 16.33 -8.23 -5.66
N LYS A 151 17.44 -8.74 -6.18
CA LYS A 151 17.57 -9.19 -7.58
C LYS A 151 16.60 -10.34 -7.90
N LYS A 152 16.45 -11.31 -7.01
CA LYS A 152 15.51 -12.43 -7.20
C LYS A 152 14.05 -11.97 -7.16
N VAL A 153 13.72 -11.04 -6.26
CA VAL A 153 12.38 -10.43 -6.18
C VAL A 153 12.06 -9.63 -7.43
N THR A 154 12.98 -8.80 -7.91
CA THR A 154 12.78 -8.02 -9.15
C THR A 154 12.62 -8.92 -10.37
N ALA A 155 13.37 -10.01 -10.46
CA ALA A 155 13.19 -11.02 -11.50
C ALA A 155 11.79 -11.68 -11.42
N TYR A 156 11.29 -12.00 -10.22
CA TYR A 156 9.94 -12.50 -10.02
C TYR A 156 8.88 -11.44 -10.37
N ALA A 157 9.07 -10.19 -9.97
CA ALA A 157 8.18 -9.08 -10.31
C ALA A 157 8.11 -8.85 -11.83
N ALA A 158 9.21 -9.00 -12.56
CA ALA A 158 9.22 -8.84 -14.01
C ALA A 158 8.30 -9.83 -14.76
N THR A 159 7.90 -10.93 -14.13
CA THR A 159 7.00 -11.95 -14.71
C THR A 159 5.51 -11.67 -14.46
N ASP A 160 5.13 -10.59 -13.79
CA ASP A 160 3.74 -10.30 -13.39
C ASP A 160 2.92 -9.54 -14.46
N ASN A 161 3.45 -9.37 -15.65
CA ASN A 161 2.91 -8.63 -16.78
C ASN A 161 3.01 -7.10 -16.70
N TYR A 162 3.54 -6.51 -15.65
CA TYR A 162 3.67 -5.05 -15.54
C TYR A 162 4.45 -4.44 -16.72
N LEU A 163 5.58 -5.02 -17.07
CA LEU A 163 6.42 -4.56 -18.20
C LEU A 163 5.71 -4.65 -19.56
N LYS A 164 4.65 -5.46 -19.66
CA LYS A 164 3.86 -5.61 -20.90
C LYS A 164 2.74 -4.57 -21.02
N LEU A 165 2.44 -3.79 -19.97
CA LEU A 165 1.33 -2.83 -20.00
C LEU A 165 1.56 -1.73 -21.03
N SER A 166 2.78 -1.22 -21.15
CA SER A 166 3.16 -0.18 -22.12
C SER A 166 3.05 -0.61 -23.58
N THR A 167 3.08 -1.91 -23.85
CA THR A 167 2.95 -2.46 -25.23
C THR A 167 1.51 -2.75 -25.62
N ARG A 168 0.54 -2.61 -24.70
CA ARG A 168 -0.88 -2.84 -24.96
C ARG A 168 -1.53 -1.63 -25.64
N LEU A 169 -2.62 -1.89 -26.34
CA LEU A 169 -3.41 -0.84 -26.98
C LEU A 169 -3.89 0.18 -25.94
N ARG A 170 -3.78 1.46 -26.28
CA ARG A 170 -4.34 2.54 -25.44
C ARG A 170 -5.85 2.39 -25.33
N HIS A 171 -6.39 2.72 -24.16
CA HIS A 171 -7.83 2.76 -23.96
C HIS A 171 -8.45 3.85 -24.85
N ARG A 172 -9.45 3.46 -25.61
CA ARG A 172 -10.24 4.40 -26.40
C ARG A 172 -11.61 4.55 -25.73
N PRO A 173 -12.03 5.78 -25.38
CA PRO A 173 -13.35 6.00 -24.84
C PRO A 173 -14.43 5.45 -25.78
N ALA A 174 -15.37 4.69 -25.22
CA ALA A 174 -16.50 4.19 -25.99
C ALA A 174 -17.48 5.34 -26.30
N LYS A 175 -18.20 5.22 -27.42
CA LYS A 175 -19.25 6.20 -27.79
C LYS A 175 -20.50 5.97 -26.95
N GLY A 176 -21.03 7.02 -26.38
CA GLY A 176 -22.28 7.01 -25.61
C GLY A 176 -22.15 7.74 -24.27
N ASP A 177 -23.23 8.33 -23.80
CA ASP A 177 -23.24 9.17 -22.59
C ASP A 177 -23.03 8.37 -21.30
N GLN A 178 -23.25 7.06 -21.35
CA GLN A 178 -23.06 6.13 -20.24
C GLN A 178 -21.61 5.78 -19.99
N PHE A 179 -20.71 6.02 -20.95
CA PHE A 179 -19.33 5.61 -20.86
C PHE A 179 -18.41 6.74 -20.40
N TRP A 180 -17.36 6.34 -19.71
CA TRP A 180 -16.32 7.24 -19.25
C TRP A 180 -15.47 7.78 -20.40
N TYR A 181 -15.11 9.03 -20.29
CA TYR A 181 -14.07 9.69 -21.07
C TYR A 181 -13.29 10.68 -20.18
N PRO A 182 -12.09 11.13 -20.61
CA PRO A 182 -11.27 12.08 -19.86
C PRO A 182 -12.05 13.35 -19.47
N THR A 183 -11.85 13.79 -18.23
CA THR A 183 -12.55 14.94 -17.64
C THR A 183 -11.63 16.16 -17.44
N PRO A 184 -12.19 17.37 -17.29
CA PRO A 184 -11.40 18.55 -16.94
C PRO A 184 -10.62 18.35 -15.60
N PRO A 185 -9.60 19.20 -15.32
CA PRO A 185 -9.07 20.21 -16.22
C PRO A 185 -8.03 19.67 -17.21
N GLY A 186 -7.44 18.51 -16.93
CA GLY A 186 -6.28 18.01 -17.68
C GLY A 186 -6.62 17.04 -18.81
N TYR A 187 -7.85 16.54 -18.89
CA TYR A 187 -8.25 15.52 -19.88
C TYR A 187 -7.25 14.36 -19.98
N ILE A 188 -6.73 13.94 -18.81
CA ILE A 188 -5.69 12.92 -18.70
C ILE A 188 -6.23 11.58 -19.24
N GLU A 189 -5.39 10.90 -20.03
CA GLU A 189 -5.72 9.56 -20.58
C GLU A 189 -6.00 8.55 -19.45
N ALA A 190 -6.67 7.46 -19.83
CA ALA A 190 -7.05 6.37 -18.93
C ALA A 190 -5.82 5.76 -18.21
N ILE A 191 -5.83 5.79 -16.88
CA ILE A 191 -4.75 5.22 -16.07
C ILE A 191 -4.95 3.73 -15.91
N GLU A 192 -3.93 2.97 -16.29
CA GLU A 192 -3.78 1.51 -16.12
C GLU A 192 -4.98 0.68 -16.63
N PRO A 193 -5.45 0.87 -17.89
CA PRO A 193 -6.63 0.19 -18.40
C PRO A 193 -6.47 -1.34 -18.49
N HIS A 194 -5.26 -1.84 -18.40
CA HIS A 194 -4.94 -3.27 -18.47
C HIS A 194 -4.50 -3.86 -17.13
N TRP A 195 -4.66 -3.14 -16.01
CA TRP A 195 -4.21 -3.57 -14.67
C TRP A 195 -4.78 -4.93 -14.25
N ARG A 196 -5.97 -5.28 -14.73
CA ARG A 196 -6.58 -6.61 -14.56
C ARG A 196 -5.69 -7.79 -14.97
N THR A 197 -4.66 -7.55 -15.78
CA THR A 197 -3.75 -8.59 -16.27
C THR A 197 -2.53 -8.80 -15.40
N ILE A 198 -2.36 -8.00 -14.37
CA ILE A 198 -1.29 -8.16 -13.37
C ILE A 198 -1.55 -9.43 -12.56
N ARG A 199 -0.49 -10.19 -12.30
CA ARG A 199 -0.56 -11.39 -11.45
C ARG A 199 -0.90 -11.00 -10.02
N PRO A 200 -2.02 -11.50 -9.44
CA PRO A 200 -2.37 -11.23 -8.06
C PRO A 200 -1.49 -12.02 -7.07
N MET A 201 -1.55 -11.63 -5.79
CA MET A 201 -0.86 -12.29 -4.69
C MET A 201 -1.73 -13.33 -4.01
N PHE A 202 -2.89 -12.97 -3.52
CA PHE A 202 -3.77 -13.83 -2.73
C PHE A 202 -5.00 -14.30 -3.50
N ILE A 203 -5.66 -13.39 -4.25
CA ILE A 203 -6.84 -13.74 -5.04
C ILE A 203 -6.47 -14.63 -6.23
N ASP A 204 -7.41 -15.43 -6.70
CA ASP A 204 -7.14 -16.38 -7.80
C ASP A 204 -7.21 -15.70 -9.17
N THR A 205 -8.15 -14.77 -9.34
CA THR A 205 -8.34 -14.00 -10.59
C THR A 205 -8.81 -12.57 -10.29
N CYS A 206 -8.62 -11.65 -11.22
CA CYS A 206 -9.08 -10.26 -11.11
C CYS A 206 -10.60 -10.14 -10.91
N SER A 207 -11.37 -11.08 -11.46
CA SER A 207 -12.84 -11.11 -11.44
C SER A 207 -13.44 -11.94 -10.30
N GLN A 208 -12.63 -12.52 -9.42
CA GLN A 208 -13.11 -13.38 -8.33
C GLN A 208 -14.14 -12.69 -7.43
N PHE A 209 -14.01 -11.40 -7.23
CA PHE A 209 -14.90 -10.58 -6.39
C PHE A 209 -15.63 -9.52 -7.22
N THR A 210 -16.20 -9.95 -8.34
CA THR A 210 -17.05 -9.09 -9.17
C THR A 210 -18.24 -8.57 -8.34
N PRO A 211 -18.41 -7.25 -8.23
CA PRO A 211 -19.53 -6.67 -7.49
C PRO A 211 -20.85 -6.81 -8.26
N LYS A 212 -21.96 -6.42 -7.63
CA LYS A 212 -23.22 -6.24 -8.35
C LYS A 212 -23.01 -5.28 -9.51
N PRO A 213 -23.74 -5.46 -10.64
CA PRO A 213 -23.72 -4.48 -11.73
C PRO A 213 -24.07 -3.07 -11.25
N ALA A 214 -23.42 -2.08 -11.83
CA ALA A 214 -23.77 -0.68 -11.61
C ALA A 214 -25.22 -0.42 -12.02
N VAL A 215 -25.88 0.54 -11.36
CA VAL A 215 -27.21 1.01 -11.79
C VAL A 215 -27.14 1.46 -13.25
N ALA A 216 -28.05 0.97 -14.08
CA ALA A 216 -28.06 1.22 -15.51
C ALA A 216 -28.27 2.73 -15.80
N PHE A 217 -27.48 3.26 -16.75
CA PHE A 217 -27.56 4.65 -17.17
C PHE A 217 -28.96 4.97 -17.74
N SER A 218 -29.50 6.10 -17.32
CA SER A 218 -30.72 6.65 -17.86
C SER A 218 -30.75 8.18 -17.75
N LYS A 219 -31.34 8.84 -18.73
CA LYS A 219 -31.58 10.29 -18.71
C LYS A 219 -32.95 10.67 -18.11
N ASP A 220 -33.79 9.67 -17.85
CA ASP A 220 -35.10 9.88 -17.23
C ASP A 220 -34.90 10.35 -15.78
N SER A 221 -35.48 11.51 -15.46
CA SER A 221 -35.40 12.15 -14.15
C SER A 221 -36.00 11.31 -13.00
N THR A 222 -36.86 10.35 -13.33
CA THR A 222 -37.47 9.43 -12.35
C THR A 222 -36.63 8.19 -12.09
N SER A 223 -35.63 7.93 -12.94
CA SER A 223 -34.78 6.73 -12.88
C SER A 223 -33.88 6.69 -11.63
N GLU A 224 -33.51 5.49 -11.23
CA GLU A 224 -32.52 5.29 -10.14
C GLU A 224 -31.17 5.94 -10.47
N PHE A 225 -30.72 5.88 -11.73
CA PHE A 225 -29.46 6.52 -12.14
C PHE A 225 -29.50 8.03 -11.98
N TYR A 226 -30.59 8.68 -12.41
CA TYR A 226 -30.74 10.12 -12.25
C TYR A 226 -30.79 10.52 -10.78
N LYS A 227 -31.45 9.75 -9.93
CA LYS A 227 -31.46 9.96 -8.47
C LYS A 227 -30.06 9.88 -7.86
N LEU A 228 -29.21 8.96 -8.34
CA LEU A 228 -27.80 8.88 -7.94
C LEU A 228 -27.03 10.15 -8.34
N ALA A 229 -27.19 10.61 -9.58
CA ALA A 229 -26.54 11.82 -10.08
C ALA A 229 -27.00 13.08 -9.32
N TYR A 230 -28.32 13.20 -9.12
CA TYR A 230 -28.90 14.31 -8.35
C TYR A 230 -28.48 14.26 -6.87
N GLY A 231 -28.29 13.07 -6.31
CA GLY A 231 -27.76 12.88 -4.97
C GLY A 231 -26.35 13.47 -4.81
N VAL A 232 -25.46 13.26 -5.78
CA VAL A 232 -24.10 13.85 -5.78
C VAL A 232 -24.19 15.37 -5.94
N TYR A 233 -25.02 15.87 -6.87
CA TYR A 233 -25.24 17.29 -7.08
C TYR A 233 -25.73 18.00 -5.81
N ARG A 234 -26.76 17.44 -5.17
CA ARG A 234 -27.33 17.99 -3.93
C ARG A 234 -26.32 17.97 -2.79
N GLU A 235 -25.55 16.87 -2.63
CA GLU A 235 -24.51 16.79 -1.62
C GLU A 235 -23.43 17.87 -1.83
N GLY A 236 -22.97 18.05 -3.07
CA GLY A 236 -21.99 19.08 -3.42
C GLY A 236 -22.44 20.51 -3.15
N LYS A 237 -23.77 20.81 -3.28
CA LYS A 237 -24.35 22.11 -2.93
C LYS A 237 -24.48 22.34 -1.43
N ASN A 238 -24.54 21.29 -0.61
CA ASN A 238 -24.81 21.34 0.83
C ASN A 238 -23.60 20.87 1.68
N LEU A 239 -22.38 21.01 1.18
CA LEU A 239 -21.18 20.66 1.93
C LEU A 239 -20.94 21.66 3.06
N ASP A 240 -20.96 21.16 4.30
CA ASP A 240 -20.44 21.85 5.47
C ASP A 240 -18.90 21.73 5.58
N GLU A 241 -18.29 22.44 6.52
CA GLU A 241 -16.83 22.43 6.75
C GLU A 241 -16.30 21.03 7.08
N LYS A 242 -17.06 20.24 7.86
CA LYS A 242 -16.66 18.88 8.22
C LYS A 242 -16.59 17.97 7.00
N LYS A 243 -17.58 18.01 6.12
CA LYS A 243 -17.59 17.20 4.89
C LYS A 243 -16.50 17.64 3.92
N ARG A 244 -16.26 18.96 3.79
CA ARG A 244 -15.15 19.50 3.00
C ARG A 244 -13.81 18.99 3.53
N PHE A 245 -13.61 19.05 4.84
CA PHE A 245 -12.41 18.57 5.49
C PHE A 245 -12.22 17.06 5.26
N ILE A 246 -13.26 16.24 5.46
CA ILE A 246 -13.22 14.79 5.21
C ILE A 246 -12.85 14.48 3.74
N ALA A 247 -13.44 15.20 2.78
CA ALA A 247 -13.10 15.01 1.37
C ALA A 247 -11.64 15.33 1.08
N SER A 248 -11.13 16.45 1.62
CA SER A 248 -9.74 16.90 1.43
C SER A 248 -8.73 15.97 2.11
N TYR A 249 -9.06 15.48 3.32
CA TYR A 249 -8.22 14.57 4.08
C TYR A 249 -7.96 13.24 3.35
N TRP A 250 -8.98 12.71 2.67
CA TRP A 250 -8.86 11.49 1.87
C TRP A 250 -8.60 11.77 0.38
N ASP A 251 -8.19 12.99 0.00
CA ASP A 251 -7.85 13.30 -1.40
C ASP A 251 -6.42 12.85 -1.74
N CYS A 252 -6.24 11.56 -1.76
CA CYS A 252 -4.98 10.92 -2.13
C CYS A 252 -4.86 10.81 -3.66
N ASN A 253 -5.07 11.92 -4.40
CA ASN A 253 -5.01 11.95 -5.85
C ASN A 253 -3.63 12.45 -6.34
N PRO A 254 -2.72 11.56 -6.78
CA PRO A 254 -1.40 11.98 -7.27
C PRO A 254 -1.46 12.76 -8.60
N PHE A 255 -2.60 12.75 -9.29
CA PHE A 255 -2.84 13.44 -10.56
C PHE A 255 -3.52 14.80 -10.40
N ALA A 256 -3.64 15.30 -9.17
CA ALA A 256 -4.24 16.62 -8.95
C ALA A 256 -3.40 17.70 -9.62
N ILE A 257 -4.04 18.50 -10.48
CA ILE A 257 -3.39 19.61 -11.19
C ILE A 257 -4.22 20.89 -10.99
N ASN A 258 -3.51 22.01 -10.89
CA ASN A 258 -4.10 23.33 -11.01
C ASN A 258 -3.64 23.96 -12.31
N THR A 259 -4.57 24.53 -13.05
CA THR A 259 -4.28 25.25 -14.30
C THR A 259 -4.44 26.76 -14.07
N SER A 260 -3.38 27.53 -14.32
CA SER A 260 -3.42 28.98 -14.25
C SER A 260 -2.77 29.55 -15.52
N GLY A 261 -3.58 30.16 -16.37
CA GLY A 261 -3.13 30.63 -17.69
C GLY A 261 -2.59 29.47 -18.53
N HIS A 262 -1.30 29.56 -18.91
CA HIS A 262 -0.61 28.52 -19.69
C HIS A 262 0.13 27.48 -18.83
N MET A 263 0.02 27.57 -17.50
CA MET A 263 0.73 26.67 -16.59
C MET A 263 -0.21 25.60 -16.03
N SER A 264 0.29 24.38 -15.98
CA SER A 264 -0.30 23.29 -15.20
C SER A 264 0.65 22.92 -14.06
N ILE A 265 0.19 23.07 -12.83
CA ILE A 265 0.96 22.75 -11.63
C ILE A 265 0.38 21.47 -11.03
N GLY A 266 1.20 20.41 -10.95
CA GLY A 266 0.84 19.17 -10.30
C GLY A 266 1.06 19.26 -8.79
N PHE A 267 0.09 18.81 -8.01
CA PHE A 267 0.22 18.63 -6.56
C PHE A 267 0.61 17.19 -6.29
N LYS A 268 1.81 17.00 -5.74
CA LYS A 268 2.28 15.67 -5.35
C LYS A 268 1.59 15.26 -4.06
N LYS A 269 0.80 14.18 -4.09
CA LYS A 269 0.11 13.62 -2.94
C LYS A 269 0.44 12.15 -2.76
N ILE A 270 0.30 11.68 -1.54
CA ILE A 270 0.41 10.24 -1.25
C ILE A 270 -0.72 9.49 -1.95
N SER A 271 -0.45 8.27 -2.44
CA SER A 271 -1.50 7.41 -2.97
C SER A 271 -2.39 6.86 -1.86
N PRO A 272 -3.63 6.43 -2.15
CA PRO A 272 -4.49 5.79 -1.14
C PRO A 272 -3.85 4.57 -0.49
N GLY A 273 -3.07 3.80 -1.26
CA GLY A 273 -2.28 2.68 -0.73
C GLY A 273 -1.19 3.15 0.24
N GLY A 274 -0.49 4.24 -0.09
CA GLY A 274 0.51 4.85 0.78
C GLY A 274 -0.07 5.35 2.11
N HIS A 275 -1.25 5.94 2.07
CA HIS A 275 -1.98 6.34 3.28
C HIS A 275 -2.21 5.13 4.21
N TRP A 276 -2.72 4.01 3.67
CA TRP A 276 -2.93 2.79 4.45
C TRP A 276 -1.62 2.13 4.92
N MET A 277 -0.52 2.27 4.18
CA MET A 277 0.81 1.82 4.65
C MET A 277 1.27 2.65 5.86
N ASN A 278 1.01 3.97 5.89
CA ASN A 278 1.32 4.78 7.07
C ASN A 278 0.40 4.46 8.26
N ILE A 279 -0.91 4.27 8.04
CA ILE A 279 -1.83 3.78 9.09
C ILE A 279 -1.33 2.46 9.67
N THR A 280 -0.81 1.55 8.85
CA THR A 280 -0.20 0.30 9.32
C THR A 280 1.01 0.57 10.21
N SER A 281 1.87 1.52 9.85
CA SER A 281 3.02 1.93 10.66
C SER A 281 2.60 2.53 12.01
N ILE A 282 1.57 3.39 12.01
CA ILE A 282 1.00 3.96 13.24
C ILE A 282 0.46 2.84 14.14
N ALA A 283 -0.28 1.91 13.56
CA ALA A 283 -0.92 0.83 14.30
C ALA A 283 0.10 -0.15 14.90
N THR A 284 1.11 -0.59 14.15
CA THR A 284 2.15 -1.51 14.62
C THR A 284 3.01 -0.87 15.71
N ARG A 285 3.34 0.43 15.57
CA ARG A 285 4.04 1.20 16.61
C ARG A 285 3.20 1.34 17.88
N LYS A 286 1.92 1.72 17.77
CA LYS A 286 1.03 1.83 18.92
C LYS A 286 0.80 0.49 19.63
N ALA A 287 0.71 -0.59 18.86
CA ALA A 287 0.60 -1.95 19.37
C ALA A 287 1.93 -2.51 19.92
N LYS A 288 3.03 -1.77 19.82
CA LYS A 288 4.39 -2.16 20.24
C LYS A 288 4.82 -3.52 19.67
N LEU A 289 4.52 -3.75 18.39
CA LEU A 289 4.94 -4.97 17.72
C LEU A 289 6.44 -4.96 17.49
N ASP A 290 7.06 -6.14 17.61
CA ASP A 290 8.46 -6.36 17.27
C ASP A 290 8.70 -6.23 15.75
N PHE A 291 9.97 -6.37 15.34
CA PHE A 291 10.36 -6.28 13.94
C PHE A 291 9.58 -7.24 13.04
N ASP A 292 9.53 -8.53 13.44
CA ASP A 292 8.95 -9.60 12.63
C ASP A 292 7.45 -9.37 12.40
N LYS A 293 6.73 -9.08 13.46
CA LYS A 293 5.27 -8.80 13.40
C LYS A 293 4.97 -7.52 12.61
N THR A 294 5.80 -6.50 12.77
CA THR A 294 5.66 -5.23 12.05
C THR A 294 5.85 -5.43 10.55
N LEU A 295 6.92 -6.13 10.15
CA LEU A 295 7.19 -6.44 8.75
C LEU A 295 6.11 -7.34 8.14
N GLN A 296 5.64 -8.35 8.89
CA GLN A 296 4.55 -9.23 8.46
C GLN A 296 3.26 -8.45 8.20
N ALA A 297 2.88 -7.55 9.11
CA ALA A 297 1.69 -6.71 8.93
C ALA A 297 1.80 -5.85 7.66
N HIS A 298 2.93 -5.18 7.45
CA HIS A 298 3.13 -4.33 6.28
C HIS A 298 3.10 -5.10 4.96
N TRP A 299 3.72 -6.27 4.88
CA TRP A 299 3.68 -7.07 3.67
C TRP A 299 2.28 -7.60 3.37
N LEU A 300 1.54 -8.10 4.39
CA LEU A 300 0.16 -8.57 4.22
C LEU A 300 -0.76 -7.44 3.75
N VAL A 301 -0.61 -6.24 4.30
CA VAL A 301 -1.37 -5.06 3.88
C VAL A 301 -1.01 -4.67 2.45
N ALA A 302 0.27 -4.59 2.10
CA ALA A 302 0.70 -4.24 0.75
C ALA A 302 0.17 -5.21 -0.31
N ALA A 303 0.26 -6.53 -0.06
CA ALA A 303 -0.26 -7.55 -0.96
C ALA A 303 -1.80 -7.51 -1.08
N THR A 304 -2.50 -7.17 0.02
CA THR A 304 -3.96 -6.95 0.00
C THR A 304 -4.32 -5.73 -0.85
N LEU A 305 -3.58 -4.62 -0.72
CA LEU A 305 -3.76 -3.43 -1.55
C LEU A 305 -3.60 -3.75 -3.03
N MET A 306 -2.54 -4.48 -3.39
CA MET A 306 -2.29 -4.88 -4.79
C MET A 306 -3.46 -5.66 -5.36
N ASP A 307 -3.96 -6.66 -4.65
CA ASP A 307 -5.07 -7.50 -5.08
C ASP A 307 -6.39 -6.73 -5.16
N ALA A 308 -6.65 -5.86 -4.18
CA ALA A 308 -7.82 -5.00 -4.17
C ALA A 308 -7.84 -4.04 -5.36
N PHE A 309 -6.69 -3.47 -5.74
CA PHE A 309 -6.57 -2.67 -6.97
C PHE A 309 -6.75 -3.49 -8.23
N ILE A 310 -6.23 -4.72 -8.30
CA ILE A 310 -6.43 -5.61 -9.47
C ILE A 310 -7.93 -5.88 -9.65
N SER A 311 -8.64 -6.25 -8.60
CA SER A 311 -10.07 -6.54 -8.66
C SER A 311 -10.93 -5.29 -8.95
N CYS A 312 -10.59 -4.15 -8.33
CA CYS A 312 -11.27 -2.88 -8.57
C CYS A 312 -11.08 -2.40 -10.02
N TRP A 313 -9.86 -2.48 -10.57
CA TRP A 313 -9.56 -2.06 -11.94
C TRP A 313 -10.16 -2.98 -12.99
N ASP A 314 -10.33 -4.28 -12.71
CA ASP A 314 -11.12 -5.17 -13.56
C ASP A 314 -12.55 -4.64 -13.72
N GLU A 315 -13.21 -4.31 -12.62
CA GLU A 315 -14.57 -3.76 -12.67
C GLU A 315 -14.64 -2.39 -13.34
N LYS A 316 -13.70 -1.49 -13.03
CA LYS A 316 -13.69 -0.14 -13.61
C LYS A 316 -13.72 -0.17 -15.13
N TYR A 317 -12.82 -0.92 -15.74
CA TYR A 317 -12.72 -0.96 -17.21
C TYR A 317 -13.70 -1.92 -17.86
N ARG A 318 -14.30 -2.84 -17.10
CA ARG A 318 -15.39 -3.69 -17.58
C ARG A 318 -16.72 -2.93 -17.61
N SER A 319 -17.04 -2.19 -16.55
CA SER A 319 -18.25 -1.34 -16.51
C SER A 319 -18.12 -0.07 -17.34
N ASN A 320 -16.90 0.47 -17.43
CA ASN A 320 -16.58 1.71 -18.16
C ASN A 320 -17.53 2.88 -17.87
N ARG A 321 -18.02 2.97 -16.64
CA ARG A 321 -19.09 3.88 -16.21
C ARG A 321 -18.64 5.33 -16.20
N VAL A 322 -19.51 6.21 -16.69
CA VAL A 322 -19.37 7.67 -16.68
C VAL A 322 -19.26 8.25 -15.26
N ARG A 323 -18.54 9.37 -15.10
CA ARG A 323 -18.36 10.08 -13.83
C ARG A 323 -19.52 11.05 -13.52
N PRO A 324 -19.76 11.35 -12.22
CA PRO A 324 -20.79 12.31 -11.81
C PRO A 324 -20.66 13.68 -12.48
N GLU A 325 -19.45 14.24 -12.54
CA GLU A 325 -19.17 15.53 -13.19
C GLU A 325 -19.73 15.58 -14.60
N THR A 326 -19.43 14.58 -15.41
CA THR A 326 -19.92 14.50 -16.79
C THR A 326 -21.46 14.47 -16.88
N VAL A 327 -22.09 13.66 -16.03
CA VAL A 327 -23.57 13.52 -16.02
C VAL A 327 -24.24 14.80 -15.53
N ILE A 328 -23.74 15.38 -14.44
CA ILE A 328 -24.30 16.58 -13.83
C ILE A 328 -24.19 17.77 -14.79
N ASN A 329 -23.02 17.97 -15.40
CA ASN A 329 -22.82 19.07 -16.36
C ASN A 329 -23.72 18.94 -17.59
N ARG A 330 -24.03 17.71 -18.03
CA ARG A 330 -24.90 17.52 -19.22
C ARG A 330 -26.39 17.59 -18.92
N SER A 331 -26.80 17.19 -17.72
CA SER A 331 -28.22 16.91 -17.47
C SER A 331 -28.85 17.67 -16.29
N ILE A 332 -28.03 18.33 -15.44
CA ILE A 332 -28.52 18.98 -14.21
C ILE A 332 -28.06 20.45 -14.13
N ASP A 333 -26.74 20.69 -14.12
CA ASP A 333 -26.15 22.04 -13.97
C ASP A 333 -24.82 22.09 -14.74
N ALA A 334 -24.81 22.75 -15.88
CA ALA A 334 -23.65 22.83 -16.77
C ALA A 334 -22.42 23.53 -16.15
N ARG A 335 -22.60 24.28 -15.06
CA ARG A 335 -21.53 24.99 -14.37
C ARG A 335 -21.09 24.31 -13.07
N TRP A 336 -21.70 23.17 -12.74
CA TRP A 336 -21.34 22.45 -11.53
C TRP A 336 -19.91 21.89 -11.63
N GLN A 337 -19.17 21.98 -10.54
CA GLN A 337 -17.84 21.39 -10.39
C GLN A 337 -17.78 20.53 -9.14
N PRO A 338 -17.14 19.36 -9.18
CA PRO A 338 -16.89 18.57 -7.99
C PRO A 338 -15.90 19.31 -7.06
N LEU A 339 -15.96 19.05 -5.75
CA LEU A 339 -14.99 19.58 -4.78
C LEU A 339 -13.58 19.04 -5.05
N LEU A 340 -13.47 17.78 -5.45
CA LEU A 340 -12.21 17.13 -5.78
C LEU A 340 -12.10 16.92 -7.29
N GLN A 341 -10.89 17.02 -7.83
CA GLN A 341 -10.65 16.72 -9.23
C GLN A 341 -11.05 15.27 -9.55
N THR A 342 -11.84 15.10 -10.59
CA THR A 342 -12.26 13.78 -11.08
C THR A 342 -11.05 12.97 -11.56
N PRO A 343 -10.80 11.78 -11.01
CA PRO A 343 -9.64 10.97 -11.40
C PRO A 343 -9.78 10.38 -12.81
N PRO A 344 -8.65 10.16 -13.53
CA PRO A 344 -8.64 9.77 -14.94
C PRO A 344 -8.86 8.27 -15.17
N PHE A 345 -9.98 7.73 -14.72
CA PHE A 345 -10.42 6.34 -14.93
C PHE A 345 -11.90 6.19 -14.67
N PRO A 346 -12.56 5.10 -15.18
CA PRO A 346 -13.97 4.85 -15.01
C PRO A 346 -14.44 4.89 -13.56
N GLU A 347 -15.72 5.21 -13.38
CA GLU A 347 -16.25 5.52 -12.05
C GLU A 347 -16.41 4.30 -11.15
N TYR A 348 -17.02 3.21 -11.63
CA TYR A 348 -17.48 2.08 -10.83
C TYR A 348 -16.46 0.93 -10.78
N THR A 349 -16.15 0.38 -9.60
CA THR A 349 -16.48 0.74 -8.23
C THR A 349 -15.53 1.79 -7.68
N SER A 350 -15.86 2.41 -6.53
CA SER A 350 -14.98 3.39 -5.88
C SER A 350 -13.69 2.74 -5.38
N GLY A 351 -12.54 3.21 -5.91
CA GLY A 351 -11.22 2.68 -5.53
C GLY A 351 -10.94 2.79 -4.03
N HIS A 352 -11.18 3.98 -3.44
CA HIS A 352 -11.02 4.20 -1.99
C HIS A 352 -11.89 3.24 -1.18
N SER A 353 -13.15 3.01 -1.60
CA SER A 353 -14.05 2.10 -0.90
C SER A 353 -13.51 0.67 -0.90
N VAL A 354 -13.06 0.18 -2.07
CA VAL A 354 -12.56 -1.20 -2.22
C VAL A 354 -11.31 -1.41 -1.39
N ILE A 355 -10.27 -0.58 -1.59
CA ILE A 355 -8.96 -0.85 -0.98
C ILE A 355 -8.97 -0.58 0.52
N SER A 356 -9.66 0.49 0.96
CA SER A 356 -9.71 0.83 2.38
C SER A 356 -10.45 -0.23 3.17
N THR A 357 -11.60 -0.72 2.67
CA THR A 357 -12.36 -1.77 3.35
C THR A 357 -11.58 -3.08 3.38
N ALA A 358 -10.91 -3.47 2.28
CA ALA A 358 -10.12 -4.70 2.25
C ALA A 358 -8.99 -4.69 3.29
N VAL A 359 -8.24 -3.59 3.35
CA VAL A 359 -7.14 -3.43 4.32
C VAL A 359 -7.64 -3.34 5.75
N ALA A 360 -8.76 -2.63 5.99
CA ALA A 360 -9.34 -2.51 7.32
C ALA A 360 -9.73 -3.87 7.90
N GLU A 361 -10.26 -4.81 7.10
CA GLU A 361 -10.56 -6.17 7.56
C GLU A 361 -9.28 -6.94 7.92
N VAL A 362 -8.21 -6.80 7.14
CA VAL A 362 -6.91 -7.45 7.42
C VAL A 362 -6.29 -6.87 8.69
N LEU A 363 -6.23 -5.53 8.84
CA LEU A 363 -5.69 -4.90 10.05
C LEU A 363 -6.54 -5.20 11.29
N THR A 364 -7.87 -5.25 11.15
CA THR A 364 -8.76 -5.67 12.24
C THR A 364 -8.45 -7.09 12.71
N TYR A 365 -8.18 -8.01 11.80
CA TYR A 365 -7.77 -9.36 12.18
C TYR A 365 -6.40 -9.38 12.87
N LEU A 366 -5.40 -8.68 12.30
CA LEU A 366 -4.03 -8.74 12.78
C LEU A 366 -3.82 -8.03 14.12
N ILE A 367 -4.49 -6.89 14.36
CA ILE A 367 -4.23 -5.99 15.49
C ILE A 367 -5.40 -5.95 16.47
N GLY A 368 -6.62 -6.12 15.99
CA GLY A 368 -7.84 -6.15 16.81
C GLY A 368 -8.92 -5.22 16.32
N ASP A 369 -10.16 -5.57 16.65
CA ASP A 369 -11.31 -4.68 16.50
C ASP A 369 -11.25 -3.57 17.59
N ASN A 370 -11.92 -2.46 17.38
CA ASN A 370 -11.91 -1.30 18.28
C ASN A 370 -10.50 -0.76 18.62
N PHE A 371 -9.55 -0.92 17.70
CA PHE A 371 -8.21 -0.35 17.85
C PHE A 371 -8.23 1.12 17.44
N SER A 372 -8.25 2.02 18.44
CA SER A 372 -8.21 3.46 18.21
C SER A 372 -6.81 3.91 17.79
N PHE A 373 -6.71 4.91 16.92
CA PHE A 373 -5.43 5.51 16.53
C PHE A 373 -5.62 6.95 16.06
N THR A 374 -4.54 7.73 16.13
CA THR A 374 -4.44 9.05 15.54
C THR A 374 -3.66 8.93 14.24
N ASP A 375 -4.29 9.27 13.14
CA ASP A 375 -3.68 9.27 11.81
C ASP A 375 -3.01 10.62 11.55
N ASP A 376 -1.71 10.58 11.28
CA ASP A 376 -0.86 11.75 10.99
C ASP A 376 -0.40 11.79 9.52
N THR A 377 -0.95 10.94 8.67
CA THR A 377 -0.48 10.77 7.27
C THR A 377 -0.52 12.06 6.47
N GLU A 378 -1.57 12.84 6.64
CA GLU A 378 -1.79 14.06 5.86
C GLU A 378 -1.09 15.31 6.44
N VAL A 379 -0.39 15.18 7.58
CA VAL A 379 0.43 16.27 8.15
C VAL A 379 1.54 16.69 7.18
N LEU A 380 2.05 15.75 6.37
CA LEU A 380 3.00 16.03 5.29
C LEU A 380 2.43 17.04 4.25
N PHE A 381 1.12 17.14 4.16
CA PHE A 381 0.39 18.01 3.23
C PHE A 381 -0.37 19.13 3.97
N GLU A 382 0.12 19.50 5.16
CA GLU A 382 -0.37 20.61 5.99
C GLU A 382 -1.81 20.44 6.50
N LEU A 383 -2.34 19.21 6.50
CA LEU A 383 -3.62 18.90 7.11
C LEU A 383 -3.44 18.41 8.56
N PRO A 384 -4.38 18.73 9.48
CA PRO A 384 -4.28 18.26 10.85
C PRO A 384 -4.46 16.74 10.95
N THR A 385 -3.96 16.18 12.06
CA THR A 385 -4.18 14.77 12.43
C THR A 385 -5.65 14.45 12.60
N ARG A 386 -6.00 13.16 12.51
CA ARG A 386 -7.36 12.68 12.63
C ARG A 386 -7.46 11.44 13.51
N ASP A 387 -8.42 11.43 14.45
CA ASP A 387 -8.65 10.32 15.36
C ASP A 387 -9.70 9.34 14.82
N PHE A 388 -9.38 8.05 14.88
CA PHE A 388 -10.28 6.97 14.53
C PHE A 388 -10.41 5.96 15.68
N LYS A 389 -11.62 5.43 15.88
CA LYS A 389 -11.91 4.41 16.88
C LYS A 389 -11.56 2.99 16.42
N SER A 390 -11.50 2.79 15.07
CA SER A 390 -11.17 1.52 14.46
C SER A 390 -10.72 1.70 13.00
N PHE A 391 -10.06 0.68 12.43
CA PHE A 391 -9.71 0.65 11.01
C PHE A 391 -10.95 0.69 10.11
N ARG A 392 -12.05 0.04 10.52
CA ARG A 392 -13.32 0.06 9.80
C ARG A 392 -13.92 1.45 9.73
N GLN A 393 -13.89 2.21 10.84
CA GLN A 393 -14.35 3.61 10.84
C GLN A 393 -13.54 4.47 9.87
N ALA A 394 -12.21 4.31 9.83
CA ALA A 394 -11.37 5.03 8.89
C ALA A 394 -11.72 4.65 7.43
N ALA A 395 -11.96 3.37 7.16
CA ALA A 395 -12.36 2.90 5.83
C ALA A 395 -13.75 3.43 5.40
N GLU A 396 -14.71 3.49 6.31
CA GLU A 396 -16.04 4.07 6.08
C GLU A 396 -15.93 5.57 5.72
N GLU A 397 -15.08 6.30 6.44
CA GLU A 397 -14.85 7.71 6.17
C GLU A 397 -14.12 7.91 4.84
N ALA A 398 -13.09 7.10 4.53
CA ALA A 398 -12.43 7.10 3.23
C ALA A 398 -13.41 6.81 2.08
N ALA A 399 -14.36 5.93 2.28
CA ALA A 399 -15.39 5.61 1.29
C ALA A 399 -16.35 6.77 1.07
N ILE A 400 -16.97 7.32 2.13
CA ILE A 400 -17.95 8.40 2.02
C ILE A 400 -17.33 9.72 1.55
N SER A 401 -16.04 9.94 1.80
CA SER A 401 -15.32 11.12 1.33
C SER A 401 -15.43 11.33 -0.17
N ARG A 402 -15.62 10.26 -0.95
CA ARG A 402 -15.76 10.31 -2.40
C ARG A 402 -17.10 10.87 -2.87
N LEU A 403 -18.17 10.69 -2.08
CA LEU A 403 -19.44 11.37 -2.30
C LEU A 403 -19.30 12.87 -2.02
N TYR A 404 -18.70 13.23 -0.90
CA TYR A 404 -18.45 14.63 -0.54
C TYR A 404 -17.52 15.32 -1.55
N GLY A 405 -16.55 14.60 -2.08
CA GLY A 405 -15.68 15.06 -3.16
C GLY A 405 -16.38 15.26 -4.50
N GLY A 406 -17.60 14.73 -4.66
CA GLY A 406 -18.39 14.86 -5.91
C GLY A 406 -17.94 13.95 -7.06
N ILE A 407 -17.13 12.94 -6.79
CA ILE A 407 -16.45 12.14 -7.83
C ILE A 407 -16.95 10.70 -7.96
N HIS A 408 -17.84 10.26 -7.07
CA HIS A 408 -18.46 8.93 -7.10
C HIS A 408 -19.94 8.97 -6.77
N PHE A 409 -20.72 8.11 -7.44
CA PHE A 409 -22.10 7.84 -7.06
C PHE A 409 -22.17 6.95 -5.81
N ARG A 410 -23.25 7.01 -5.07
CA ARG A 410 -23.43 6.27 -3.82
C ARG A 410 -23.34 4.75 -4.01
N ASP A 411 -23.94 4.22 -5.06
CA ASP A 411 -23.88 2.79 -5.35
C ASP A 411 -22.44 2.27 -5.62
N ALA A 412 -21.59 3.09 -6.25
CA ALA A 412 -20.17 2.72 -6.44
C ALA A 412 -19.39 2.69 -5.13
N ILE A 413 -19.77 3.53 -4.18
CA ILE A 413 -19.18 3.56 -2.83
C ILE A 413 -19.60 2.30 -2.06
N GLU A 414 -20.90 2.03 -1.98
CA GLU A 414 -21.45 0.93 -1.20
C GLU A 414 -21.08 -0.45 -1.77
N ASN A 415 -21.15 -0.60 -3.09
CA ASN A 415 -20.70 -1.82 -3.75
C ASN A 415 -19.18 -1.99 -3.71
N GLY A 416 -18.43 -0.88 -3.71
CA GLY A 416 -16.99 -0.89 -3.48
C GLY A 416 -16.62 -1.37 -2.08
N GLN A 417 -17.33 -0.94 -1.05
CA GLN A 417 -17.16 -1.45 0.32
C GLN A 417 -17.50 -2.95 0.40
N THR A 418 -18.57 -3.38 -0.25
CA THR A 418 -18.96 -4.80 -0.30
C THR A 418 -17.88 -5.65 -0.98
N GLN A 419 -17.36 -5.19 -2.12
CA GLN A 419 -16.25 -5.82 -2.85
C GLN A 419 -14.99 -5.88 -1.98
N GLY A 420 -14.61 -4.77 -1.35
CA GLY A 420 -13.44 -4.68 -0.47
C GLY A 420 -13.56 -5.61 0.73
N LYS A 421 -14.74 -5.69 1.36
CA LYS A 421 -15.00 -6.60 2.48
C LYS A 421 -14.86 -8.07 2.08
N ALA A 422 -15.35 -8.43 0.90
CA ALA A 422 -15.20 -9.78 0.38
C ALA A 422 -13.73 -10.15 0.15
N ILE A 423 -12.94 -9.24 -0.43
CA ILE A 423 -11.50 -9.42 -0.63
C ILE A 423 -10.78 -9.54 0.71
N GLY A 424 -11.01 -8.61 1.64
CA GLY A 424 -10.37 -8.60 2.96
C GLY A 424 -10.66 -9.87 3.74
N ASN A 425 -11.92 -10.31 3.78
CA ASN A 425 -12.32 -11.56 4.43
C ASN A 425 -11.67 -12.79 3.79
N PHE A 426 -11.53 -12.83 2.47
CA PHE A 426 -10.84 -13.90 1.77
C PHE A 426 -9.36 -13.94 2.15
N VAL A 427 -8.69 -12.80 2.18
CA VAL A 427 -7.29 -12.70 2.63
C VAL A 427 -7.17 -13.16 4.08
N VAL A 428 -8.03 -12.69 4.98
CA VAL A 428 -8.07 -13.12 6.39
C VAL A 428 -8.26 -14.64 6.51
N ALA A 429 -9.14 -15.24 5.72
CA ALA A 429 -9.33 -16.70 5.72
C ALA A 429 -8.05 -17.42 5.25
N LYS A 430 -7.39 -16.92 4.21
CA LYS A 430 -6.12 -17.46 3.70
C LYS A 430 -4.99 -17.41 4.73
N ILE A 431 -4.78 -16.27 5.38
CA ILE A 431 -3.72 -16.10 6.39
C ILE A 431 -3.99 -16.93 7.64
N LYS A 432 -5.26 -17.06 8.05
CA LYS A 432 -5.66 -18.00 9.14
C LYS A 432 -5.35 -19.44 8.78
N LYS A 433 -5.73 -19.88 7.58
CA LYS A 433 -5.44 -21.24 7.09
C LYS A 433 -3.96 -21.55 7.04
N ALA A 434 -3.14 -20.55 6.73
CA ALA A 434 -1.69 -20.65 6.71
C ALA A 434 -1.04 -20.58 8.12
N GLY A 435 -1.83 -20.50 9.19
CA GLY A 435 -1.35 -20.51 10.58
C GLY A 435 -0.94 -19.14 11.14
N ILE A 436 -1.13 -18.04 10.40
CA ILE A 436 -0.85 -16.70 10.91
C ILE A 436 -1.94 -16.31 11.90
N LYS A 437 -1.52 -16.07 13.14
CA LYS A 437 -2.38 -15.65 14.25
C LYS A 437 -2.45 -14.11 14.33
N PRO A 438 -3.42 -13.54 15.08
CA PRO A 438 -3.36 -12.13 15.47
C PRO A 438 -1.99 -11.77 16.06
N LEU A 439 -1.50 -10.59 15.74
CA LEU A 439 -0.14 -10.15 16.11
C LEU A 439 -0.08 -9.48 17.49
N ARG A 440 -1.27 -9.11 17.98
CA ARG A 440 -1.45 -8.50 19.30
C ARG A 440 -2.18 -9.45 20.24
#